data_ab3b86da7754c596878c44bfa6e258f6
#
_entry.id   ab3b86da7754c596878c44bfa6e258f6
#
_cell.length_a   1.000
_cell.length_b   1.000
_cell.length_c   1.000
_cell.angle_alpha   90.00
_cell.angle_beta   90.00
_cell.angle_gamma   90.00
#
_symmetry.space_group_name_H-M   'P 1'
#
loop_
_entity.id
_entity.type
_entity.pdbx_description
1 polymer ?
#
loop_
_entity_poly.entity_id
_entity_poly.type
_entity_poly.pdbx_seq_one_letter_code
_entity_poly.pdbx_strand_id
1 'polypeptide(L)'
;STLSSSSAASDVYKRQLLNRTVDKAEAIAQAVNAHFNNDKVIPMNIADYADIPGEDYVVIQTTSVGLHPNDEAVVIDDEAFYKKAAVGVDIIYNPANTKFMKLIKAQGKNAYNGLKMLLYQGVSAYELWNDCKITKEEADEVYKCLQKELGIDE
;
A
#
# COMPACT_ATOMS: atom_id res chain seq x y z
N SER A 1 10.75 26.69 -10.36
CA SER A 1 10.54 25.72 -9.28
C SER A 1 9.27 24.95 -9.57
N THR A 2 9.43 23.81 -10.17
CA THR A 2 8.35 22.85 -10.38
C THR A 2 8.07 22.15 -9.04
N LEU A 3 7.06 22.63 -8.32
CA LEU A 3 6.45 21.85 -7.25
C LEU A 3 5.91 20.59 -7.90
N SER A 4 6.38 19.44 -7.45
CA SER A 4 5.91 18.17 -7.98
C SER A 4 4.40 18.03 -7.74
N SER A 5 3.68 17.51 -8.72
CA SER A 5 2.23 17.28 -8.64
C SER A 5 1.81 16.43 -7.43
N SER A 6 2.73 15.70 -6.81
CA SER A 6 2.51 14.94 -5.59
C SER A 6 2.32 15.80 -4.34
N SER A 7 2.96 16.99 -4.25
CA SER A 7 2.76 17.87 -3.11
C SER A 7 1.40 18.59 -3.16
N ALA A 8 0.95 18.97 -4.35
CA ALA A 8 -0.38 19.56 -4.53
C ALA A 8 -1.51 18.56 -4.22
N ALA A 9 -1.36 17.28 -4.61
CA ALA A 9 -2.32 16.22 -4.26
C ALA A 9 -2.34 15.93 -2.75
N SER A 10 -1.21 16.09 -2.06
CA SER A 10 -1.16 15.91 -0.61
C SER A 10 -1.91 17.01 0.16
N ASP A 11 -2.09 18.16 -0.44
CA ASP A 11 -2.80 19.28 0.17
C ASP A 11 -4.32 19.19 0.11
N VAL A 12 -4.88 18.37 -0.79
CA VAL A 12 -6.32 18.30 -1.03
C VAL A 12 -6.99 17.15 -0.27
N TYR A 13 -6.31 16.03 -0.02
CA TYR A 13 -6.93 14.83 0.52
C TYR A 13 -6.59 14.58 1.98
N LYS A 14 -7.62 14.27 2.78
CA LYS A 14 -7.46 13.69 4.13
C LYS A 14 -7.03 12.22 3.99
N ARG A 15 -6.19 11.75 4.90
CA ARG A 15 -5.72 10.37 4.98
C ARG A 15 -6.10 9.79 6.32
N GLN A 16 -6.86 8.73 6.32
CA GLN A 16 -7.13 7.95 7.53
C GLN A 16 -5.96 6.98 7.76
N LEU A 17 -5.41 7.02 8.95
CA LEU A 17 -4.39 6.11 9.40
C LEU A 17 -4.97 5.14 10.43
N LEU A 18 -5.32 3.94 9.99
CA LEU A 18 -5.96 2.92 10.81
C LEU A 18 -4.91 2.05 11.47
N ASN A 19 -5.00 1.88 12.80
CA ASN A 19 -4.15 0.96 13.53
C ASN A 19 -4.95 0.29 14.66
N ARG A 20 -4.62 -0.96 14.97
CA ARG A 20 -5.17 -1.68 16.13
C ARG A 20 -4.82 -0.99 17.46
N THR A 21 -3.63 -0.38 17.53
CA THR A 21 -3.17 0.43 18.67
C THR A 21 -3.26 1.90 18.26
N VAL A 22 -4.33 2.58 18.67
CA VAL A 22 -4.62 3.96 18.24
C VAL A 22 -3.50 4.93 18.61
N ASP A 23 -2.86 4.79 19.77
CA ASP A 23 -1.74 5.65 20.20
C ASP A 23 -0.59 5.68 19.18
N LYS A 24 -0.33 4.53 18.49
CA LYS A 24 0.67 4.48 17.43
C LYS A 24 0.26 5.28 16.20
N ALA A 25 -1.02 5.21 15.83
CA ALA A 25 -1.55 6.01 14.73
C ALA A 25 -1.51 7.50 15.07
N GLU A 26 -1.85 7.87 16.29
CA GLU A 26 -1.79 9.25 16.79
C GLU A 26 -0.37 9.81 16.75
N ALA A 27 0.62 9.07 17.26
CA ALA A 27 2.01 9.50 17.24
C ALA A 27 2.52 9.73 15.81
N ILE A 28 2.19 8.83 14.87
CA ILE A 28 2.56 8.97 13.46
C ILE A 28 1.83 10.16 12.82
N ALA A 29 0.52 10.28 13.04
CA ALA A 29 -0.28 11.36 12.50
C ALA A 29 0.24 12.71 12.98
N GLN A 30 0.55 12.84 14.27
CA GLN A 30 1.11 14.05 14.86
C GLN A 30 2.46 14.42 14.23
N ALA A 31 3.37 13.45 14.08
CA ALA A 31 4.68 13.69 13.47
C ALA A 31 4.56 14.14 12.01
N VAL A 32 3.70 13.47 11.22
CA VAL A 32 3.49 13.82 9.81
C VAL A 32 2.80 15.18 9.67
N ASN A 33 1.73 15.42 10.42
CA ASN A 33 1.01 16.69 10.39
C ASN A 33 1.90 17.87 10.81
N ALA A 34 2.74 17.69 11.84
CA ALA A 34 3.71 18.70 12.28
C ALA A 34 4.77 18.97 11.19
N HIS A 35 5.30 17.91 10.55
CA HIS A 35 6.32 18.06 9.50
C HIS A 35 5.80 18.84 8.29
N PHE A 36 4.56 18.59 7.88
CA PHE A 36 3.92 19.25 6.73
C PHE A 36 3.08 20.47 7.11
N ASN A 37 3.04 20.84 8.38
CA ASN A 37 2.26 21.94 8.94
C ASN A 37 0.78 21.91 8.49
N ASN A 38 0.14 20.76 8.68
CA ASN A 38 -1.27 20.52 8.38
C ASN A 38 -1.91 19.54 9.37
N ASP A 39 -3.20 19.24 9.20
CA ASP A 39 -4.01 18.33 10.02
C ASP A 39 -4.69 17.22 9.19
N LYS A 40 -4.09 16.83 8.10
CA LYS A 40 -4.72 15.96 7.08
C LYS A 40 -4.61 14.47 7.35
N VAL A 41 -3.68 14.06 8.21
CA VAL A 41 -3.59 12.67 8.66
C VAL A 41 -4.45 12.50 9.91
N ILE A 42 -5.49 11.69 9.79
CA ILE A 42 -6.47 11.44 10.83
C ILE A 42 -6.23 10.04 11.38
N PRO A 43 -5.78 9.91 12.64
CA PRO A 43 -5.62 8.61 13.26
C PRO A 43 -6.99 8.01 13.63
N MET A 44 -7.13 6.70 13.46
CA MET A 44 -8.35 5.96 13.80
C MET A 44 -8.00 4.60 14.39
N ASN A 45 -8.84 4.11 15.30
CA ASN A 45 -8.79 2.70 15.65
C ASN A 45 -9.29 1.89 14.44
N ILE A 46 -8.64 0.77 14.15
CA ILE A 46 -9.06 -0.07 13.02
C ILE A 46 -10.45 -0.66 13.22
N ALA A 47 -10.92 -0.81 14.47
CA ALA A 47 -12.28 -1.25 14.76
C ALA A 47 -13.37 -0.25 14.30
N ASP A 48 -13.00 1.01 14.13
CA ASP A 48 -13.91 2.10 13.74
C ASP A 48 -13.93 2.34 12.22
N TYR A 49 -13.44 1.37 11.42
CA TYR A 49 -13.40 1.48 9.95
C TYR A 49 -14.76 1.80 9.31
N ALA A 50 -15.86 1.42 9.96
CA ALA A 50 -17.21 1.70 9.47
C ALA A 50 -17.53 3.20 9.44
N ASP A 51 -16.91 3.99 10.33
CA ASP A 51 -17.12 5.42 10.47
C ASP A 51 -16.36 6.24 9.41
N ILE A 52 -15.57 5.61 8.55
CA ILE A 52 -14.87 6.27 7.45
C ILE A 52 -15.92 6.80 6.46
N PRO A 53 -16.03 8.14 6.29
CA PRO A 53 -17.04 8.75 5.44
C PRO A 53 -16.68 8.64 3.96
N GLY A 54 -17.68 8.52 3.09
CA GLY A 54 -17.50 8.57 1.64
C GLY A 54 -17.05 7.25 1.02
N GLU A 55 -16.57 7.34 -0.22
CA GLU A 55 -16.21 6.22 -1.10
C GLU A 55 -14.98 6.60 -1.94
N ASP A 56 -14.58 5.70 -2.84
CA ASP A 56 -13.48 5.87 -3.80
C ASP A 56 -12.09 6.05 -3.17
N TYR A 57 -11.83 5.34 -2.08
CA TYR A 57 -10.54 5.38 -1.39
C TYR A 57 -9.47 4.58 -2.13
N VAL A 58 -8.25 5.10 -2.10
CA VAL A 58 -7.05 4.28 -2.27
C VAL A 58 -6.76 3.64 -0.92
N VAL A 59 -6.92 2.32 -0.83
CA VAL A 59 -6.67 1.55 0.40
C VAL A 59 -5.29 0.91 0.32
N ILE A 60 -4.40 1.26 1.25
CA ILE A 60 -3.03 0.72 1.29
C ILE A 60 -2.89 -0.13 2.56
N GLN A 61 -2.72 -1.44 2.37
CA GLN A 61 -2.44 -2.40 3.43
C GLN A 61 -0.93 -2.45 3.67
N THR A 62 -0.48 -2.06 4.87
CA THR A 62 0.94 -1.95 5.23
C THR A 62 1.32 -2.84 6.42
N THR A 63 0.45 -3.78 6.80
CA THR A 63 0.71 -4.73 7.89
C THR A 63 1.24 -6.05 7.36
N SER A 64 1.69 -6.92 8.25
CA SER A 64 2.09 -8.30 7.92
C SER A 64 0.90 -9.29 7.91
N VAL A 65 -0.34 -8.82 8.09
CA VAL A 65 -1.53 -9.68 8.10
C VAL A 65 -1.82 -10.16 6.68
N GLY A 66 -1.86 -11.48 6.48
CA GLY A 66 -1.98 -12.09 5.17
C GLY A 66 -0.64 -12.51 4.54
N LEU A 67 0.48 -12.28 5.24
CA LEU A 67 1.79 -12.82 4.86
C LEU A 67 1.84 -14.33 5.15
N HIS A 68 2.46 -15.10 4.25
CA HIS A 68 2.71 -16.53 4.46
C HIS A 68 3.36 -16.82 5.84
N PRO A 69 2.94 -17.85 6.62
CA PRO A 69 1.97 -18.89 6.28
C PRO A 69 0.48 -18.56 6.61
N ASN A 70 0.15 -17.36 7.00
CA ASN A 70 -1.23 -16.99 7.39
C ASN A 70 -1.99 -16.32 6.23
N ASP A 71 -1.97 -16.93 5.06
CA ASP A 71 -2.41 -16.38 3.77
C ASP A 71 -3.90 -15.99 3.75
N GLU A 72 -4.72 -16.65 4.57
CA GLU A 72 -6.15 -16.36 4.66
C GLU A 72 -6.50 -15.31 5.73
N ALA A 73 -5.50 -14.75 6.41
CA ALA A 73 -5.74 -13.66 7.35
C ALA A 73 -5.94 -12.33 6.60
N VAL A 74 -6.80 -11.48 7.15
CA VAL A 74 -7.03 -10.10 6.67
C VAL A 74 -7.30 -9.18 7.86
N VAL A 75 -6.96 -7.93 7.71
CA VAL A 75 -7.07 -6.94 8.81
C VAL A 75 -8.52 -6.57 9.09
N ILE A 76 -9.32 -6.38 8.04
CA ILE A 76 -10.75 -6.10 8.10
C ILE A 76 -11.46 -7.17 7.25
N ASP A 77 -12.28 -8.01 7.87
CA ASP A 77 -13.04 -9.05 7.18
C ASP A 77 -14.51 -8.62 7.07
N ASP A 78 -14.71 -7.49 6.37
CA ASP A 78 -16.05 -6.92 6.12
C ASP A 78 -16.12 -6.39 4.69
N GLU A 79 -16.99 -6.97 3.89
CA GLU A 79 -17.22 -6.59 2.50
C GLU A 79 -17.64 -5.12 2.33
N ALA A 80 -18.36 -4.55 3.30
CA ALA A 80 -18.80 -3.16 3.25
C ALA A 80 -17.64 -2.17 3.25
N PHE A 81 -16.52 -2.51 3.90
CA PHE A 81 -15.28 -1.72 3.85
C PHE A 81 -14.70 -1.70 2.43
N TYR A 82 -14.63 -2.86 1.78
CA TYR A 82 -14.03 -2.99 0.44
C TYR A 82 -14.88 -2.35 -0.66
N LYS A 83 -16.18 -2.21 -0.47
CA LYS A 83 -17.06 -1.45 -1.38
C LYS A 83 -16.67 0.03 -1.48
N LYS A 84 -16.12 0.59 -0.39
CA LYS A 84 -15.64 1.98 -0.37
C LYS A 84 -14.31 2.20 -1.11
N ALA A 85 -13.60 1.14 -1.50
CA ALA A 85 -12.33 1.26 -2.20
C ALA A 85 -12.51 1.53 -3.69
N ALA A 86 -11.71 2.42 -4.27
CA ALA A 86 -11.49 2.54 -5.70
C ALA A 86 -10.37 1.62 -6.18
N VAL A 87 -9.33 1.49 -5.35
CA VAL A 87 -8.17 0.65 -5.62
C VAL A 87 -7.54 0.18 -4.32
N GLY A 88 -7.02 -1.05 -4.31
CA GLY A 88 -6.24 -1.61 -3.21
C GLY A 88 -4.76 -1.75 -3.55
N VAL A 89 -3.89 -1.48 -2.58
CA VAL A 89 -2.46 -1.75 -2.67
C VAL A 89 -2.06 -2.54 -1.42
N ASP A 90 -1.50 -3.71 -1.62
CA ASP A 90 -0.93 -4.51 -0.55
C ASP A 90 0.60 -4.49 -0.67
N ILE A 91 1.33 -4.15 0.40
CA ILE A 91 2.79 -4.21 0.36
C ILE A 91 3.32 -5.65 0.42
N ILE A 92 2.47 -6.62 0.74
CA ILE A 92 2.80 -8.05 0.70
C ILE A 92 2.96 -8.49 -0.76
N TYR A 93 3.97 -9.29 -1.03
CA TYR A 93 4.22 -9.89 -2.35
C TYR A 93 4.19 -11.43 -2.32
N ASN A 94 4.23 -12.04 -1.14
CA ASN A 94 4.09 -13.48 -0.95
C ASN A 94 3.09 -13.76 0.20
N PRO A 95 1.89 -14.27 -0.08
CA PRO A 95 1.40 -14.72 -1.40
C PRO A 95 1.18 -13.56 -2.38
N ALA A 96 1.25 -13.87 -3.67
CA ALA A 96 1.08 -12.87 -4.74
C ALA A 96 -0.33 -12.27 -4.80
N ASN A 97 -1.35 -12.99 -4.31
CA ASN A 97 -2.73 -12.57 -4.28
C ASN A 97 -3.32 -12.82 -2.89
N THR A 98 -3.12 -11.87 -1.99
CA THR A 98 -3.59 -11.93 -0.60
C THR A 98 -5.12 -11.91 -0.47
N LYS A 99 -5.66 -12.29 0.69
CA LYS A 99 -7.10 -12.18 0.97
C LYS A 99 -7.59 -10.73 0.83
N PHE A 100 -6.79 -9.75 1.25
CA PHE A 100 -7.09 -8.32 1.02
C PHE A 100 -7.32 -8.02 -0.46
N MET A 101 -6.40 -8.45 -1.34
CA MET A 101 -6.54 -8.24 -2.78
C MET A 101 -7.74 -8.97 -3.37
N LYS A 102 -8.03 -10.19 -2.91
CA LYS A 102 -9.21 -10.96 -3.33
C LYS A 102 -10.50 -10.20 -2.99
N LEU A 103 -10.59 -9.61 -1.80
CA LEU A 103 -11.77 -8.85 -1.36
C LEU A 103 -11.97 -7.56 -2.17
N ILE A 104 -10.90 -6.82 -2.50
CA ILE A 104 -10.96 -5.66 -3.41
C ILE A 104 -11.43 -6.09 -4.81
N LYS A 105 -10.83 -7.15 -5.37
CA LYS A 105 -11.18 -7.66 -6.70
C LYS A 105 -12.63 -8.17 -6.77
N ALA A 106 -13.15 -8.74 -5.70
CA ALA A 106 -14.55 -9.18 -5.60
C ALA A 106 -15.54 -8.01 -5.75
N GLN A 107 -15.13 -6.77 -5.47
CA GLN A 107 -15.91 -5.56 -5.72
C GLN A 107 -15.73 -5.01 -7.16
N GLY A 108 -15.09 -5.76 -8.07
CA GLY A 108 -14.81 -5.31 -9.42
C GLY A 108 -13.73 -4.23 -9.52
N LYS A 109 -12.91 -4.07 -8.48
CA LYS A 109 -11.87 -3.04 -8.38
C LYS A 109 -10.47 -3.64 -8.58
N ASN A 110 -9.51 -2.79 -8.94
CA ASN A 110 -8.11 -3.21 -9.10
C ASN A 110 -7.39 -3.33 -7.75
N ALA A 111 -6.54 -4.35 -7.64
CA ALA A 111 -5.64 -4.51 -6.50
C ALA A 111 -4.24 -4.90 -6.97
N TYR A 112 -3.23 -4.33 -6.33
CA TYR A 112 -1.81 -4.51 -6.65
C TYR A 112 -1.06 -5.01 -5.43
N ASN A 113 -0.06 -5.87 -5.64
CA ASN A 113 0.82 -6.38 -4.60
C ASN A 113 2.14 -5.61 -4.51
N GLY A 114 2.95 -5.96 -3.48
CA GLY A 114 4.24 -5.31 -3.20
C GLY A 114 5.42 -5.73 -4.07
N LEU A 115 5.24 -6.60 -5.07
CA LEU A 115 6.37 -7.16 -5.84
C LEU A 115 7.17 -6.09 -6.57
N LYS A 116 6.52 -5.10 -7.18
CA LYS A 116 7.22 -3.97 -7.82
C LYS A 116 7.96 -3.10 -6.81
N MET A 117 7.44 -2.96 -5.60
CA MET A 117 8.14 -2.25 -4.53
C MET A 117 9.42 -3.00 -4.14
N LEU A 118 9.36 -4.33 -4.01
CA LEU A 118 10.53 -5.18 -3.78
C LEU A 118 11.56 -5.03 -4.90
N LEU A 119 11.13 -5.07 -6.16
CA LEU A 119 12.02 -4.89 -7.32
C LEU A 119 12.76 -3.55 -7.25
N TYR A 120 12.02 -2.46 -7.17
CA TYR A 120 12.63 -1.13 -7.28
C TYR A 120 13.47 -0.74 -6.08
N GLN A 121 13.18 -1.24 -4.88
CA GLN A 121 14.09 -1.07 -3.75
C GLN A 121 15.42 -1.83 -3.97
N GLY A 122 15.37 -3.02 -4.57
CA GLY A 122 16.54 -3.79 -4.95
C GLY A 122 17.36 -3.12 -6.06
N VAL A 123 16.70 -2.63 -7.10
CA VAL A 123 17.32 -1.85 -8.19
C VAL A 123 18.02 -0.62 -7.62
N SER A 124 17.35 0.16 -6.77
CA SER A 124 17.94 1.37 -6.17
C SER A 124 19.16 1.05 -5.29
N ALA A 125 19.11 -0.03 -4.53
CA ALA A 125 20.25 -0.49 -3.74
C ALA A 125 21.43 -0.91 -4.62
N TYR A 126 21.15 -1.69 -5.67
CA TYR A 126 22.17 -2.14 -6.62
C TYR A 126 22.86 -0.97 -7.35
N GLU A 127 22.07 -0.01 -7.84
CA GLU A 127 22.59 1.20 -8.48
C GLU A 127 23.52 1.99 -7.54
N LEU A 128 23.10 2.15 -6.27
CA LEU A 128 23.89 2.86 -5.27
C LEU A 128 25.20 2.16 -4.95
N TRP A 129 25.20 0.82 -4.85
CA TRP A 129 26.39 0.06 -4.50
C TRP A 129 27.39 -0.07 -5.64
N ASN A 130 26.92 -0.03 -6.90
CA ASN A 130 27.75 -0.27 -8.07
C ASN A 130 28.01 1.02 -8.90
N ASP A 131 27.52 2.16 -8.43
CA ASP A 131 27.61 3.45 -9.14
C ASP A 131 27.19 3.35 -10.61
N CYS A 132 26.05 2.70 -10.84
CA CYS A 132 25.50 2.46 -12.18
C CYS A 132 24.02 2.85 -12.25
N LYS A 133 23.44 2.75 -13.43
CA LYS A 133 22.01 2.90 -13.66
C LYS A 133 21.47 1.64 -14.36
N ILE A 134 20.32 1.19 -13.86
CA ILE A 134 19.55 0.09 -14.45
C ILE A 134 18.48 0.69 -15.34
N THR A 135 18.43 0.23 -16.59
CA THR A 135 17.38 0.64 -17.54
C THR A 135 16.02 0.03 -17.15
N LYS A 136 14.96 0.60 -17.70
CA LYS A 136 13.63 0.04 -17.49
C LYS A 136 13.52 -1.38 -18.05
N GLU A 137 14.13 -1.63 -19.19
CA GLU A 137 14.16 -2.93 -19.87
C GLU A 137 14.83 -4.00 -18.99
N GLU A 138 15.98 -3.70 -18.39
CA GLU A 138 16.66 -4.59 -17.45
C GLU A 138 15.83 -4.82 -16.19
N ALA A 139 15.21 -3.79 -15.64
CA ALA A 139 14.30 -3.93 -14.49
C ALA A 139 13.09 -4.80 -14.82
N ASP A 140 12.51 -4.67 -16.02
CA ASP A 140 11.39 -5.48 -16.47
C ASP A 140 11.78 -6.96 -16.67
N GLU A 141 13.01 -7.25 -17.09
CA GLU A 141 13.54 -8.62 -17.15
C GLU A 141 13.67 -9.23 -15.74
N VAL A 142 14.23 -8.48 -14.79
CA VAL A 142 14.31 -8.93 -13.38
C VAL A 142 12.91 -9.16 -12.81
N TYR A 143 11.96 -8.29 -13.14
CA TYR A 143 10.56 -8.45 -12.71
C TYR A 143 9.95 -9.78 -13.18
N LYS A 144 10.14 -10.14 -14.45
CA LYS A 144 9.69 -11.42 -15.00
C LYS A 144 10.32 -12.62 -14.30
N CYS A 145 11.60 -12.53 -13.95
CA CYS A 145 12.27 -13.56 -13.17
C CYS A 145 11.63 -13.70 -11.77
N LEU A 146 11.35 -12.58 -11.08
CA LEU A 146 10.70 -12.60 -9.78
C LEU A 146 9.28 -13.19 -9.87
N GLN A 147 8.52 -12.85 -10.89
CA GLN A 147 7.18 -13.42 -11.11
C GLN A 147 7.26 -14.93 -11.25
N LYS A 148 8.17 -15.43 -12.10
CA LYS A 148 8.38 -16.85 -12.32
C LYS A 148 8.75 -17.60 -11.03
N GLU A 149 9.67 -17.05 -10.23
CA GLU A 149 10.09 -17.65 -8.96
C GLU A 149 8.95 -17.71 -7.93
N LEU A 150 8.02 -16.76 -7.97
CA LEU A 150 6.86 -16.69 -7.09
C LEU A 150 5.64 -17.44 -7.65
N GLY A 151 5.74 -18.06 -8.83
CA GLY A 151 4.63 -18.75 -9.48
C GLY A 151 3.48 -17.83 -9.87
N ILE A 152 3.81 -16.57 -10.22
CA ILE A 152 2.84 -15.58 -10.68
C ILE A 152 2.82 -15.66 -12.20
N ASP A 153 1.86 -16.38 -12.74
CA ASP A 153 1.58 -16.36 -14.18
C ASP A 153 0.82 -15.07 -14.52
N GLU A 154 1.14 -14.49 -15.70
CA GLU A 154 0.44 -13.31 -16.24
C GLU A 154 -1.00 -13.63 -16.65
#